data_c0b0a925c5646f35e65c22726e39d071
#
_entry.id   c0b0a925c5646f35e65c22726e39d071
#
_cell.length_a   1.000
_cell.length_b   1.000
_cell.length_c   1.000
_cell.angle_alpha   90.00
_cell.angle_beta   90.00
_cell.angle_gamma   90.00
#
_symmetry.space_group_name_H-M   'P 1'
#
loop_
_entity.id
_entity.type
_entity.pdbx_description
1 polymer ?
#
loop_
_entity_poly.entity_id
_entity_poly.type
_entity_poly.pdbx_seq_one_letter_code
_entity_poly.pdbx_strand_id
1 'polypeptide(L)'
;ELIPGSKYSIEQGGRGFGWLTMNNYLRNLLNAYSTDTRIKGTYYIQDYLYNDPATVPNQALLGTKIVHPQWQEFAATSANRNFWFIRLNAGCKKYFPDNGIPTQDNQYKNIMMARLAETFLFASEANLMLNNIGTLADGPLAGTALGQLNAVRSRAGIPKIAVITIDSILNEQAKELAFEGRRMYMLKRTGKLFSYVLDHAGYGMPGDASAENSTAGGANNTPAKPLPYRNDARRNMKAHMINWPIR
;
A
#
# COMPACT_ATOMS: atom_id res chain seq x y z
N GLU A 1 0.67 1.08 -24.17
CA GLU A 1 1.42 2.32 -24.43
C GLU A 1 2.19 2.74 -23.18
N LEU A 2 3.39 3.25 -23.38
CA LEU A 2 4.26 3.76 -22.32
C LEU A 2 4.03 5.26 -22.13
N ILE A 3 4.26 5.73 -20.94
CA ILE A 3 4.32 7.18 -20.69
C ILE A 3 5.55 7.72 -21.42
N PRO A 4 5.43 8.79 -22.23
CA PRO A 4 6.58 9.38 -22.91
C PRO A 4 7.73 9.65 -21.94
N GLY A 5 8.93 9.18 -22.29
CA GLY A 5 10.11 9.27 -21.44
C GLY A 5 10.26 8.16 -20.41
N SER A 6 9.36 7.17 -20.39
CA SER A 6 9.45 6.02 -19.49
C SER A 6 9.43 4.71 -20.25
N LYS A 7 10.30 3.78 -19.86
CA LYS A 7 10.31 2.40 -20.33
C LYS A 7 10.25 1.43 -19.16
N TYR A 8 9.74 0.25 -19.41
CA TYR A 8 9.72 -0.81 -18.41
C TYR A 8 11.14 -1.22 -18.01
N SER A 9 11.38 -1.27 -16.71
CA SER A 9 12.68 -1.69 -16.17
C SER A 9 12.48 -2.54 -14.91
N ILE A 10 13.50 -3.32 -14.56
CA ILE A 10 13.52 -4.14 -13.34
C ILE A 10 13.41 -3.24 -12.11
N GLU A 11 14.10 -2.11 -12.11
CA GLU A 11 14.11 -1.15 -11.00
C GLU A 11 12.71 -0.60 -10.74
N GLN A 12 11.97 -0.37 -11.81
CA GLN A 12 10.59 0.15 -11.76
C GLN A 12 9.53 -0.96 -11.74
N GLY A 13 9.91 -2.21 -11.45
CA GLY A 13 8.98 -3.32 -11.25
C GLY A 13 8.33 -3.86 -12.52
N GLY A 14 8.91 -3.61 -13.69
CA GLY A 14 8.45 -4.12 -14.96
C GLY A 14 7.13 -3.50 -15.43
N ARG A 15 6.35 -4.27 -16.18
CA ARG A 15 5.06 -3.83 -16.73
C ARG A 15 3.95 -3.92 -15.67
N GLY A 16 3.50 -2.77 -15.18
CA GLY A 16 2.40 -2.68 -14.24
C GLY A 16 1.03 -2.63 -14.95
N PHE A 17 0.09 -3.41 -14.48
CA PHE A 17 -1.30 -3.40 -14.97
C PHE A 17 -2.23 -2.51 -14.15
N GLY A 18 -1.82 -2.12 -12.94
CA GLY A 18 -2.62 -1.27 -12.05
C GLY A 18 -3.89 -1.92 -11.50
N TRP A 19 -4.00 -3.25 -11.54
CA TRP A 19 -5.17 -3.96 -11.00
C TRP A 19 -5.26 -3.86 -9.48
N LEU A 20 -4.12 -3.82 -8.81
CA LEU A 20 -4.01 -3.61 -7.38
C LEU A 20 -3.03 -2.47 -7.11
N THR A 21 -3.53 -1.42 -6.50
CA THR A 21 -2.76 -0.22 -6.19
C THR A 21 -2.83 0.11 -4.71
N MET A 22 -1.88 0.89 -4.23
CA MET A 22 -1.92 1.37 -2.84
C MET A 22 -2.99 2.45 -2.70
N ASN A 23 -3.79 2.33 -1.66
CA ASN A 23 -4.65 3.43 -1.23
C ASN A 23 -3.84 4.48 -0.44
N ASN A 24 -4.45 5.64 -0.20
CA ASN A 24 -3.80 6.73 0.53
C ASN A 24 -3.41 6.34 1.96
N TYR A 25 -4.19 5.50 2.62
CA TYR A 25 -3.86 5.01 3.96
C TYR A 25 -2.48 4.31 3.98
N LEU A 26 -2.25 3.34 3.10
CA LEU A 26 -0.97 2.64 3.03
C LEU A 26 0.18 3.58 2.62
N ARG A 27 -0.06 4.47 1.65
CA ARG A 27 0.93 5.46 1.21
C ARG A 27 1.34 6.39 2.35
N ASN A 28 0.38 6.90 3.11
CA ASN A 28 0.64 7.77 4.25
C ASN A 28 1.43 7.05 5.35
N LEU A 29 1.10 5.81 5.65
CA LEU A 29 1.85 4.99 6.61
C LEU A 29 3.30 4.77 6.18
N LEU A 30 3.54 4.50 4.90
CA LEU A 30 4.89 4.28 4.36
C LEU A 30 5.68 5.59 4.30
N ASN A 31 5.05 6.69 3.95
CA ASN A 31 5.70 8.00 3.83
C ASN A 31 5.91 8.72 5.17
N ALA A 32 5.39 8.17 6.27
CA ALA A 32 5.60 8.74 7.60
C ALA A 32 7.09 8.80 8.00
N TYR A 33 7.92 7.97 7.39
CA TYR A 33 9.36 7.92 7.64
C TYR A 33 10.14 7.81 6.34
N SER A 34 10.92 8.82 6.01
CA SER A 34 11.78 8.84 4.80
C SER A 34 12.87 7.76 4.82
N THR A 35 13.18 7.22 6.01
CA THR A 35 14.15 6.14 6.21
C THR A 35 13.58 4.75 5.92
N ASP A 36 12.26 4.61 5.74
CA ASP A 36 11.63 3.31 5.52
C ASP A 36 12.18 2.67 4.24
N THR A 37 12.92 1.57 4.40
CA THR A 37 13.58 0.89 3.27
C THR A 37 12.58 0.24 2.32
N ARG A 38 11.37 -0.04 2.75
CA ARG A 38 10.33 -0.68 1.93
C ARG A 38 9.86 0.20 0.77
N ILE A 39 9.94 1.54 0.92
CA ILE A 39 9.56 2.50 -0.13
C ILE A 39 10.70 2.81 -1.12
N LYS A 40 11.90 2.31 -0.87
CA LYS A 40 13.09 2.57 -1.72
C LYS A 40 13.22 1.54 -2.85
N GLY A 41 12.11 1.12 -3.44
CA GLY A 41 12.10 0.15 -4.54
C GLY A 41 12.32 -1.30 -4.12
N THR A 42 12.33 -1.61 -2.82
CA THR A 42 12.50 -2.98 -2.32
C THR A 42 11.18 -3.76 -2.35
N TYR A 43 10.15 -3.23 -1.67
CA TYR A 43 8.82 -3.82 -1.66
C TYR A 43 7.83 -3.05 -2.50
N TYR A 44 7.96 -1.73 -2.52
CA TYR A 44 7.01 -0.83 -3.14
C TYR A 44 7.72 0.20 -4.00
N ILE A 45 7.09 0.52 -5.11
CA ILE A 45 7.49 1.62 -5.98
C ILE A 45 6.41 2.68 -5.87
N GLN A 46 6.78 3.85 -5.39
CA GLN A 46 5.85 4.98 -5.30
C GLN A 46 6.09 6.01 -6.40
N ASP A 47 7.32 6.08 -6.90
CA ASP A 47 7.77 7.06 -7.85
C ASP A 47 8.36 6.38 -9.06
N TYR A 48 7.98 6.83 -10.22
CA TYR A 48 8.55 6.42 -11.50
C TYR A 48 9.44 7.54 -12.02
N LEU A 49 10.53 7.16 -12.69
CA LEU A 49 11.51 8.09 -13.22
C LEU A 49 11.46 8.11 -14.75
N TYR A 50 11.77 9.26 -15.32
CA TYR A 50 12.07 9.34 -16.74
C TYR A 50 13.35 8.57 -17.02
N ASN A 51 13.25 7.45 -17.72
CA ASN A 51 14.37 6.52 -17.97
C ASN A 51 14.51 6.12 -19.43
N ASP A 52 13.79 6.77 -20.34
CA ASP A 52 13.87 6.55 -21.77
C ASP A 52 14.32 7.81 -22.52
N PRO A 53 15.60 7.91 -22.92
CA PRO A 53 16.11 9.08 -23.62
C PRO A 53 15.52 9.26 -25.02
N ALA A 54 14.94 8.20 -25.60
CA ALA A 54 14.39 8.27 -26.96
C ALA A 54 13.03 8.95 -27.02
N THR A 55 12.26 8.87 -25.95
CA THR A 55 10.88 9.36 -25.91
C THR A 55 10.63 10.45 -24.86
N VAL A 56 11.66 10.80 -24.07
CA VAL A 56 11.52 11.83 -23.04
C VAL A 56 11.25 13.19 -23.68
N PRO A 57 10.23 13.94 -23.18
CA PRO A 57 9.87 15.24 -23.76
C PRO A 57 11.01 16.28 -23.71
N ASN A 58 11.89 16.18 -22.71
CA ASN A 58 13.06 17.03 -22.55
C ASN A 58 14.18 16.20 -21.90
N GLN A 59 15.37 16.22 -22.49
CA GLN A 59 16.53 15.46 -22.00
C GLN A 59 16.92 15.83 -20.54
N ALA A 60 16.68 17.06 -20.12
CA ALA A 60 16.94 17.50 -18.75
C ALA A 60 16.05 16.80 -17.70
N LEU A 61 14.99 16.13 -18.14
CA LEU A 61 14.10 15.37 -17.25
C LEU A 61 14.62 13.96 -16.97
N LEU A 62 15.58 13.43 -17.71
CA LEU A 62 16.10 12.09 -17.48
C LEU A 62 16.58 11.93 -16.04
N GLY A 63 16.17 10.82 -15.41
CA GLY A 63 16.48 10.53 -14.02
C GLY A 63 15.64 11.30 -13.00
N THR A 64 14.82 12.26 -13.44
CA THR A 64 13.89 12.95 -12.54
C THR A 64 12.59 12.18 -12.40
N LYS A 65 11.85 12.50 -11.36
CA LYS A 65 10.56 11.89 -11.05
C LYS A 65 9.48 12.35 -12.03
N ILE A 66 8.72 11.38 -12.52
CA ILE A 66 7.52 11.66 -13.31
C ILE A 66 6.46 12.20 -12.36
N VAL A 67 6.00 13.42 -12.61
CA VAL A 67 4.94 14.03 -11.81
C VAL A 67 3.62 13.38 -12.18
N HIS A 68 2.99 12.76 -11.19
CA HIS A 68 1.67 12.16 -11.36
C HIS A 68 0.65 13.30 -11.47
N PRO A 69 -0.06 13.43 -12.60
CA PRO A 69 -1.11 14.42 -12.73
C PRO A 69 -2.17 14.21 -11.65
N GLN A 70 -2.62 15.29 -11.07
CA GLN A 70 -3.73 15.22 -10.12
C GLN A 70 -5.00 14.80 -10.88
N TRP A 71 -5.85 14.06 -10.20
CA TRP A 71 -7.07 13.58 -10.82
C TRP A 71 -7.93 14.70 -11.40
N GLN A 72 -7.98 15.82 -10.71
CA GLN A 72 -8.76 17.00 -11.09
C GLN A 72 -8.23 17.70 -12.34
N GLU A 73 -6.96 17.47 -12.70
CA GLU A 73 -6.34 18.06 -13.90
C GLU A 73 -6.84 17.44 -15.20
N PHE A 74 -7.47 16.28 -15.11
CA PHE A 74 -8.01 15.61 -16.28
C PHE A 74 -9.48 15.99 -16.53
N ALA A 75 -9.82 16.26 -17.77
CA ALA A 75 -11.22 16.37 -18.14
C ALA A 75 -11.98 15.05 -17.87
N ALA A 76 -13.24 15.15 -17.48
CA ALA A 76 -14.05 13.99 -17.10
C ALA A 76 -14.11 12.89 -18.18
N THR A 77 -14.00 13.29 -19.44
CA THR A 77 -14.04 12.44 -20.65
C THR A 77 -12.68 12.01 -21.16
N SER A 78 -11.59 12.39 -20.50
CA SER A 78 -10.25 12.06 -20.99
C SER A 78 -9.97 10.57 -20.89
N ALA A 79 -9.75 9.92 -22.02
CA ALA A 79 -9.30 8.52 -22.07
C ALA A 79 -7.94 8.32 -21.41
N ASN A 80 -7.09 9.37 -21.39
CA ASN A 80 -5.77 9.31 -20.79
C ASN A 80 -5.81 9.29 -19.26
N ARG A 81 -6.88 9.73 -18.63
CA ARG A 81 -7.03 9.75 -17.17
C ARG A 81 -6.75 8.38 -16.55
N ASN A 82 -7.46 7.34 -17.00
CA ASN A 82 -7.27 5.99 -16.49
C ASN A 82 -5.88 5.43 -16.80
N PHE A 83 -5.35 5.77 -17.96
CA PHE A 83 -4.03 5.37 -18.38
C PHE A 83 -2.95 5.91 -17.43
N TRP A 84 -2.91 7.21 -17.18
CA TRP A 84 -1.97 7.82 -16.25
C TRP A 84 -2.11 7.28 -14.84
N PHE A 85 -3.36 7.15 -14.38
CA PHE A 85 -3.67 6.62 -13.06
C PHE A 85 -3.14 5.18 -12.88
N ILE A 86 -3.41 4.31 -13.84
CA ILE A 86 -2.96 2.91 -13.80
C ILE A 86 -1.43 2.80 -13.86
N ARG A 87 -0.77 3.62 -14.68
CA ARG A 87 0.65 3.47 -14.97
C ARG A 87 1.57 4.12 -13.92
N LEU A 88 1.15 5.20 -13.31
CA LEU A 88 1.95 5.94 -12.34
C LEU A 88 1.56 5.70 -10.89
N ASN A 89 0.58 4.87 -10.65
CA ASN A 89 0.16 4.60 -9.27
C ASN A 89 1.19 3.74 -8.54
N ALA A 90 1.31 3.99 -7.24
CA ALA A 90 2.21 3.22 -6.40
C ALA A 90 1.90 1.72 -6.46
N GLY A 91 2.89 0.92 -6.76
CA GLY A 91 2.77 -0.51 -7.02
C GLY A 91 3.57 -1.39 -6.06
N CYS A 92 3.32 -2.69 -6.13
CA CYS A 92 4.04 -3.71 -5.38
C CYS A 92 5.11 -4.36 -6.26
N LYS A 93 6.36 -4.35 -5.78
CA LYS A 93 7.50 -5.01 -6.43
C LYS A 93 7.82 -6.39 -5.84
N LYS A 94 7.20 -6.77 -4.74
CA LYS A 94 7.52 -8.03 -4.02
C LYS A 94 7.48 -9.27 -4.90
N TYR A 95 6.61 -9.27 -5.89
CA TYR A 95 6.37 -10.43 -6.79
C TYR A 95 7.05 -10.29 -8.14
N PHE A 96 7.75 -9.20 -8.38
CA PHE A 96 8.54 -9.07 -9.59
C PHE A 96 9.91 -9.74 -9.38
N PRO A 97 10.33 -10.71 -10.21
CA PRO A 97 11.59 -11.40 -10.05
C PRO A 97 12.77 -10.50 -10.42
N ASP A 98 13.88 -10.66 -9.71
CA ASP A 98 15.09 -9.84 -9.93
C ASP A 98 15.74 -10.09 -11.31
N ASN A 99 15.48 -11.25 -11.90
CA ASN A 99 15.89 -11.64 -13.24
C ASN A 99 14.72 -11.62 -14.23
N GLY A 100 13.64 -10.93 -13.90
CA GLY A 100 12.46 -10.83 -14.75
C GLY A 100 12.73 -10.07 -16.05
N ILE A 101 11.91 -10.34 -17.06
CA ILE A 101 11.93 -9.58 -18.31
C ILE A 101 10.91 -8.44 -18.18
N PRO A 102 11.34 -7.16 -18.14
CA PRO A 102 10.47 -6.05 -17.79
C PRO A 102 9.25 -5.86 -18.71
N THR A 103 9.33 -6.34 -19.94
CA THR A 103 8.26 -6.21 -20.94
C THR A 103 7.26 -7.36 -20.93
N GLN A 104 7.57 -8.46 -20.25
CA GLN A 104 6.68 -9.63 -20.21
C GLN A 104 5.56 -9.45 -19.18
N ASP A 105 4.37 -9.90 -19.57
CA ASP A 105 3.18 -9.87 -18.73
C ASP A 105 3.18 -10.97 -17.66
N ASN A 106 3.75 -12.13 -18.01
CA ASN A 106 3.79 -13.30 -17.14
C ASN A 106 5.22 -13.47 -16.59
N GLN A 107 5.33 -13.42 -15.28
CA GLN A 107 6.59 -13.61 -14.57
C GLN A 107 6.44 -14.75 -13.56
N TYR A 108 7.51 -15.48 -13.35
CA TYR A 108 7.52 -16.57 -12.38
C TYR A 108 8.38 -16.18 -11.18
N LYS A 109 7.76 -16.12 -10.01
CA LYS A 109 8.43 -15.98 -8.73
C LYS A 109 7.72 -16.83 -7.68
N ASN A 110 8.48 -17.41 -6.77
CA ASN A 110 7.92 -18.15 -5.66
C ASN A 110 7.02 -17.24 -4.82
N ILE A 111 5.83 -17.72 -4.49
CA ILE A 111 4.90 -17.04 -3.61
C ILE A 111 5.22 -17.47 -2.17
N MET A 112 5.52 -16.50 -1.33
CA MET A 112 5.72 -16.76 0.10
C MET A 112 4.38 -17.03 0.78
N MET A 113 4.23 -18.24 1.32
CA MET A 113 3.03 -18.63 2.08
C MET A 113 3.07 -18.09 3.50
N ALA A 114 4.23 -18.01 4.12
CA ALA A 114 4.46 -17.43 5.44
C ALA A 114 5.90 -16.92 5.52
N ARG A 115 6.15 -15.92 6.35
CA ARG A 115 7.49 -15.38 6.56
C ARG A 115 7.69 -14.85 7.98
N LEU A 116 8.93 -14.78 8.38
CA LEU A 116 9.32 -14.47 9.76
C LEU A 116 8.72 -13.16 10.27
N ALA A 117 8.63 -12.12 9.43
CA ALA A 117 8.03 -10.84 9.84
C ALA A 117 6.54 -11.01 10.22
N GLU A 118 5.79 -11.86 9.53
CA GLU A 118 4.41 -12.18 9.89
C GLU A 118 4.35 -12.86 11.26
N THR A 119 5.25 -13.81 11.53
CA THR A 119 5.35 -14.48 12.83
C THR A 119 5.64 -13.50 13.96
N PHE A 120 6.58 -12.57 13.76
CA PHE A 120 6.85 -11.51 14.76
C PHE A 120 5.62 -10.64 15.04
N LEU A 121 4.89 -10.27 14.03
CA LEU A 121 3.69 -9.42 14.17
C LEU A 121 2.54 -10.18 14.85
N PHE A 122 2.37 -11.47 14.57
CA PHE A 122 1.40 -12.30 15.28
C PHE A 122 1.80 -12.52 16.74
N ALA A 123 3.07 -12.79 17.00
CA ALA A 123 3.57 -12.93 18.36
C ALA A 123 3.43 -11.62 19.15
N SER A 124 3.69 -10.46 18.52
CA SER A 124 3.46 -9.14 19.10
C SER A 124 2.01 -8.95 19.50
N GLU A 125 1.07 -9.32 18.63
CA GLU A 125 -0.36 -9.24 18.93
C GLU A 125 -0.76 -10.17 20.09
N ALA A 126 -0.29 -11.42 20.07
CA ALA A 126 -0.58 -12.38 21.14
C ALA A 126 -0.03 -11.91 22.50
N ASN A 127 1.20 -11.40 22.52
CA ASN A 127 1.79 -10.86 23.75
C ASN A 127 1.07 -9.60 24.24
N LEU A 128 0.59 -8.73 23.33
CA LEU A 128 -0.22 -7.59 23.72
C LEU A 128 -1.51 -8.04 24.41
N MET A 129 -2.19 -9.07 23.88
CA MET A 129 -3.40 -9.63 24.48
C MET A 129 -3.14 -10.29 25.85
N LEU A 130 -1.94 -10.79 26.09
CA LEU A 130 -1.50 -11.35 27.35
C LEU A 130 -0.94 -10.29 28.33
N ASN A 131 -1.02 -9.00 28.00
CA ASN A 131 -0.42 -7.87 28.74
C ASN A 131 1.10 -7.99 28.95
N ASN A 132 1.78 -8.76 28.10
CA ASN A 132 3.24 -8.82 28.07
C ASN A 132 3.79 -7.74 27.12
N ILE A 133 3.69 -6.49 27.54
CA ILE A 133 3.91 -5.34 26.66
C ILE A 133 5.40 -5.13 26.40
N GLY A 134 6.25 -5.14 27.44
CA GLY A 134 7.67 -4.84 27.36
C GLY A 134 8.02 -3.34 27.34
N THR A 135 9.30 -3.05 27.18
CA THR A 135 9.86 -1.69 27.15
C THR A 135 10.68 -1.47 25.88
N LEU A 136 11.16 -0.25 25.66
CA LEU A 136 12.07 0.06 24.54
C LEU A 136 13.41 -0.71 24.59
N ALA A 137 13.82 -1.14 25.78
CA ALA A 137 15.04 -1.94 25.97
C ALA A 137 14.85 -3.40 25.55
N ASP A 138 13.61 -3.87 25.39
CA ASP A 138 13.31 -5.22 24.98
C ASP A 138 13.88 -5.49 23.59
N GLY A 139 14.62 -6.57 23.45
CA GLY A 139 15.07 -7.06 22.16
C GLY A 139 14.00 -7.92 21.47
N PRO A 140 14.23 -8.29 20.21
CA PRO A 140 13.30 -9.12 19.45
C PRO A 140 13.10 -10.51 20.06
N LEU A 141 14.06 -11.00 20.83
CA LEU A 141 14.00 -12.28 21.52
C LEU A 141 13.41 -12.19 22.94
N ALA A 142 13.11 -11.00 23.42
CA ALA A 142 12.52 -10.82 24.75
C ALA A 142 11.08 -11.38 24.87
N GLY A 143 10.46 -11.74 23.75
CA GLY A 143 9.14 -12.35 23.75
C GLY A 143 8.02 -11.38 24.11
N THR A 144 8.29 -10.07 24.10
CA THR A 144 7.32 -9.04 24.43
C THR A 144 6.65 -8.45 23.19
N ALA A 145 5.45 -7.92 23.35
CA ALA A 145 4.71 -7.28 22.28
C ALA A 145 5.53 -6.15 21.63
N LEU A 146 6.08 -5.28 22.43
CA LEU A 146 6.85 -4.11 21.97
C LEU A 146 8.17 -4.51 21.31
N GLY A 147 8.89 -5.47 21.90
CA GLY A 147 10.15 -5.98 21.37
C GLY A 147 9.98 -6.58 19.97
N GLN A 148 8.96 -7.39 19.79
CA GLN A 148 8.67 -8.05 18.51
C GLN A 148 8.22 -7.07 17.43
N LEU A 149 7.35 -6.11 17.76
CA LEU A 149 6.96 -5.05 16.84
C LEU A 149 8.17 -4.20 16.42
N ASN A 150 8.98 -3.79 17.39
CA ASN A 150 10.16 -2.97 17.15
C ASN A 150 11.27 -3.69 16.38
N ALA A 151 11.33 -5.02 16.42
CA ALA A 151 12.22 -5.80 15.56
C ALA A 151 11.89 -5.62 14.07
N VAL A 152 10.61 -5.71 13.71
CA VAL A 152 10.15 -5.49 12.33
C VAL A 152 10.41 -4.05 11.89
N ARG A 153 10.14 -3.07 12.76
CA ARG A 153 10.37 -1.66 12.51
C ARG A 153 11.85 -1.33 12.30
N SER A 154 12.70 -1.84 13.17
CA SER A 154 14.16 -1.62 13.08
C SER A 154 14.74 -2.20 11.79
N ARG A 155 14.30 -3.39 11.38
CA ARG A 155 14.70 -3.99 10.10
C ARG A 155 14.29 -3.12 8.90
N ALA A 156 13.12 -2.47 8.98
CA ALA A 156 12.65 -1.54 7.96
C ALA A 156 13.34 -0.16 8.01
N GLY A 157 14.27 0.07 8.95
CA GLY A 157 14.99 1.34 9.07
C GLY A 157 14.15 2.48 9.66
N ILE A 158 13.07 2.16 10.37
CA ILE A 158 12.22 3.18 11.00
C ILE A 158 12.34 3.15 12.53
N PRO A 159 12.08 4.29 13.19
CA PRO A 159 12.25 4.40 14.65
C PRO A 159 11.39 3.39 15.42
N LYS A 160 11.93 2.91 16.53
CA LYS A 160 11.19 2.15 17.53
C LYS A 160 10.08 3.02 18.13
N ILE A 161 8.99 2.39 18.55
CA ILE A 161 7.94 3.05 19.33
C ILE A 161 8.04 2.68 20.80
N ALA A 162 7.58 3.58 21.68
CA ALA A 162 7.59 3.37 23.12
C ALA A 162 6.26 2.81 23.65
N VAL A 163 5.17 3.06 22.94
CA VAL A 163 3.82 2.62 23.32
C VAL A 163 3.24 1.76 22.22
N ILE A 164 2.76 0.59 22.60
CA ILE A 164 2.15 -0.36 21.68
C ILE A 164 0.63 -0.37 21.84
N THR A 165 -0.06 -0.42 20.72
CA THR A 165 -1.51 -0.59 20.63
C THR A 165 -1.83 -1.60 19.54
N ILE A 166 -3.04 -2.12 19.52
CA ILE A 166 -3.48 -2.98 18.42
C ILE A 166 -3.38 -2.25 17.07
N ASP A 167 -3.68 -0.94 17.04
CA ASP A 167 -3.60 -0.16 15.81
C ASP A 167 -2.14 0.04 15.35
N SER A 168 -1.17 0.15 16.27
CA SER A 168 0.24 0.20 15.89
C SER A 168 0.72 -1.11 15.26
N ILE A 169 0.25 -2.26 15.75
CA ILE A 169 0.52 -3.57 15.15
C ILE A 169 -0.15 -3.67 13.78
N LEU A 170 -1.42 -3.30 13.67
CA LEU A 170 -2.15 -3.34 12.41
C LEU A 170 -1.56 -2.41 11.35
N ASN A 171 -1.04 -1.25 11.77
CA ASN A 171 -0.34 -0.32 10.87
C ASN A 171 0.98 -0.92 10.38
N GLU A 172 1.73 -1.59 11.24
CA GLU A 172 2.97 -2.26 10.83
C GLU A 172 2.69 -3.46 9.91
N GLN A 173 1.64 -4.25 10.21
CA GLN A 173 1.16 -5.32 9.33
C GLN A 173 0.75 -4.78 7.96
N ALA A 174 0.08 -3.63 7.91
CA ALA A 174 -0.28 -2.99 6.64
C ALA A 174 0.94 -2.66 5.79
N LYS A 175 1.99 -2.08 6.38
CA LYS A 175 3.23 -1.75 5.68
C LYS A 175 4.02 -2.98 5.26
N GLU A 176 4.12 -3.97 6.15
CA GLU A 176 4.96 -5.13 5.95
C GLU A 176 4.32 -6.18 5.04
N LEU A 177 3.02 -6.45 5.22
CA LEU A 177 2.30 -7.57 4.61
C LEU A 177 1.30 -7.15 3.52
N ALA A 178 1.33 -5.88 3.07
CA ALA A 178 0.48 -5.47 1.96
C ALA A 178 0.70 -6.35 0.72
N PHE A 179 -0.36 -6.64 0.00
CA PHE A 179 -0.43 -7.52 -1.17
C PHE A 179 -0.20 -9.01 -0.90
N GLU A 180 -0.07 -9.42 0.37
CA GLU A 180 0.09 -10.85 0.75
C GLU A 180 -1.23 -11.52 1.18
N GLY A 181 -2.36 -10.87 0.95
CA GLY A 181 -3.70 -11.45 1.11
C GLY A 181 -4.23 -11.55 2.55
N ARG A 182 -3.46 -11.18 3.56
CA ARG A 182 -3.80 -11.42 4.99
C ARG A 182 -4.67 -10.34 5.64
N ARG A 183 -4.75 -9.16 5.04
CA ARG A 183 -5.30 -7.96 5.71
C ARG A 183 -6.72 -8.13 6.23
N MET A 184 -7.61 -8.70 5.44
CA MET A 184 -9.01 -8.88 5.84
C MET A 184 -9.16 -9.75 7.09
N TYR A 185 -8.40 -10.85 7.15
CA TYR A 185 -8.42 -11.76 8.30
C TYR A 185 -7.92 -11.09 9.58
N MET A 186 -6.83 -10.33 9.48
CA MET A 186 -6.26 -9.60 10.60
C MET A 186 -7.25 -8.59 11.17
N LEU A 187 -7.85 -7.78 10.31
CA LEU A 187 -8.84 -6.78 10.71
C LEU A 187 -10.11 -7.42 11.28
N LYS A 188 -10.57 -8.54 10.69
CA LYS A 188 -11.75 -9.26 11.19
C LYS A 188 -11.49 -9.84 12.58
N ARG A 189 -10.36 -10.54 12.79
CA ARG A 189 -9.99 -11.16 14.05
C ARG A 189 -9.85 -10.15 15.19
N THR A 190 -9.33 -8.97 14.91
CA THR A 190 -9.16 -7.88 15.89
C THR A 190 -10.39 -7.00 16.09
N GLY A 191 -11.51 -7.30 15.42
CA GLY A 191 -12.73 -6.51 15.47
C GLY A 191 -12.66 -5.16 14.77
N LYS A 192 -11.58 -4.89 14.04
CA LYS A 192 -11.31 -3.58 13.40
C LYS A 192 -11.76 -3.49 11.94
N LEU A 193 -12.30 -4.56 11.36
CA LEU A 193 -12.59 -4.60 9.92
C LEU A 193 -13.53 -3.46 9.49
N PHE A 194 -14.63 -3.28 10.22
CA PHE A 194 -15.64 -2.29 9.85
C PHE A 194 -15.09 -0.86 9.94
N SER A 195 -14.48 -0.50 11.07
CA SER A 195 -13.93 0.84 11.26
C SER A 195 -12.82 1.14 10.22
N TYR A 196 -11.91 0.20 9.99
CA TYR A 196 -10.84 0.39 9.01
C TYR A 196 -11.34 0.51 7.58
N VAL A 197 -12.41 -0.21 7.21
CA VAL A 197 -13.01 -0.04 5.88
C VAL A 197 -13.68 1.33 5.75
N LEU A 198 -14.40 1.77 6.79
CA LEU A 198 -15.01 3.10 6.77
C LEU A 198 -13.98 4.23 6.71
N ASP A 199 -12.88 4.09 7.44
CA ASP A 199 -11.90 5.17 7.59
C ASP A 199 -10.86 5.17 6.46
N HIS A 200 -10.49 4.00 5.95
CA HIS A 200 -9.29 3.83 5.14
C HIS A 200 -9.50 3.17 3.77
N ALA A 201 -10.63 2.52 3.50
CA ALA A 201 -10.82 1.91 2.20
C ALA A 201 -11.06 2.96 1.11
N GLY A 202 -10.56 2.66 -0.08
CA GLY A 202 -10.68 3.52 -1.24
C GLY A 202 -9.40 4.29 -1.55
N TYR A 203 -9.49 5.11 -2.57
CA TYR A 203 -8.40 5.93 -3.08
C TYR A 203 -8.83 7.40 -3.11
N GLY A 204 -8.79 8.05 -1.97
CA GLY A 204 -9.06 9.49 -1.88
C GLY A 204 -7.78 10.30 -2.06
N MET A 205 -7.86 11.44 -2.75
CA MET A 205 -6.78 12.42 -2.79
C MET A 205 -6.81 13.26 -1.53
N PRO A 206 -5.66 13.60 -0.94
CA PRO A 206 -5.62 14.51 0.20
C PRO A 206 -6.32 15.82 -0.13
N GLY A 207 -7.26 16.24 0.73
CA GLY A 207 -7.99 17.50 0.56
C GLY A 207 -9.17 17.46 -0.42
N ASP A 208 -9.44 16.32 -1.07
CA ASP A 208 -10.62 16.19 -1.93
C ASP A 208 -11.84 15.79 -1.08
N ALA A 209 -12.66 16.78 -0.73
CA ALA A 209 -13.93 16.57 0.00
C ALA A 209 -14.93 15.71 -0.79
N SER A 210 -14.76 15.60 -2.09
CA SER A 210 -15.54 14.74 -2.96
C SER A 210 -14.91 13.35 -3.10
N ALA A 211 -13.77 13.13 -2.48
CA ALA A 211 -13.05 11.88 -2.55
C ALA A 211 -13.81 10.77 -1.84
N GLU A 212 -13.38 9.56 -2.05
CA GLU A 212 -13.95 8.35 -1.51
C GLU A 212 -14.02 8.28 0.01
N ASN A 213 -13.36 9.20 0.71
CA ASN A 213 -13.41 9.34 2.16
C ASN A 213 -14.68 10.07 2.66
N SER A 214 -15.49 10.60 1.78
CA SER A 214 -16.77 11.19 2.16
C SER A 214 -17.71 10.13 2.74
N THR A 215 -18.13 10.33 3.99
CA THR A 215 -19.12 9.49 4.66
C THR A 215 -20.49 9.52 3.97
N ALA A 216 -20.76 10.58 3.23
CA ALA A 216 -22.04 10.78 2.56
C ALA A 216 -22.29 9.83 1.37
N GLY A 217 -21.28 9.09 0.93
CA GLY A 217 -21.43 8.09 -0.15
C GLY A 217 -21.83 8.64 -1.51
N GLY A 218 -22.43 9.82 -1.56
CA GLY A 218 -23.04 10.41 -2.74
C GLY A 218 -22.04 10.89 -3.78
N ALA A 219 -21.04 11.63 -3.37
CA ALA A 219 -20.08 12.25 -4.29
C ALA A 219 -19.16 11.25 -5.00
N ASN A 220 -18.87 10.12 -4.39
CA ASN A 220 -18.01 9.09 -4.95
C ASN A 220 -18.72 8.15 -5.92
N ASN A 221 -20.03 8.24 -5.97
CA ASN A 221 -20.89 7.36 -6.75
C ASN A 221 -21.60 8.05 -7.88
N THR A 222 -21.26 9.30 -8.16
CA THR A 222 -21.82 9.97 -9.32
C THR A 222 -21.24 9.37 -10.60
N PRO A 223 -22.02 9.26 -11.68
CA PRO A 223 -21.55 8.76 -12.98
C PRO A 223 -20.33 9.51 -13.52
N ALA A 224 -20.09 10.72 -13.05
CA ALA A 224 -18.95 11.53 -13.44
C ALA A 224 -17.62 11.09 -12.84
N LYS A 225 -17.62 10.20 -11.81
CA LYS A 225 -16.37 9.68 -11.22
C LYS A 225 -16.11 8.26 -11.69
N PRO A 226 -15.04 8.03 -12.43
CA PRO A 226 -14.68 6.71 -12.92
C PRO A 226 -14.26 5.74 -11.83
N LEU A 227 -14.34 4.46 -12.16
CA LEU A 227 -14.10 3.31 -11.32
C LEU A 227 -12.88 3.36 -10.37
N PRO A 228 -11.69 3.87 -10.73
CA PRO A 228 -10.54 3.85 -9.82
C PRO A 228 -10.77 4.58 -8.49
N TYR A 229 -11.75 5.47 -8.45
CA TYR A 229 -12.10 6.24 -7.26
C TYR A 229 -13.35 5.71 -6.54
N ARG A 230 -13.93 4.62 -7.03
CA ARG A 230 -15.06 3.99 -6.40
C ARG A 230 -14.65 3.21 -5.16
N ASN A 231 -15.29 3.48 -4.06
CA ASN A 231 -15.11 2.72 -2.83
C ASN A 231 -16.35 1.84 -2.56
N ASP A 232 -16.45 0.75 -3.30
CA ASP A 232 -17.58 -0.18 -3.14
C ASP A 232 -17.55 -0.88 -1.77
N ALA A 233 -16.37 -1.15 -1.21
CA ALA A 233 -16.26 -1.75 0.11
C ALA A 233 -16.84 -0.83 1.20
N ARG A 234 -16.45 0.44 1.20
CA ARG A 234 -16.95 1.43 2.15
C ARG A 234 -18.46 1.65 2.02
N ARG A 235 -18.94 1.71 0.78
CA ARG A 235 -20.35 1.94 0.48
C ARG A 235 -21.24 0.78 0.90
N ASN A 236 -20.79 -0.46 0.68
CA ASN A 236 -21.61 -1.65 0.79
C ASN A 236 -21.43 -2.40 2.10
N MET A 237 -20.32 -2.18 2.82
CA MET A 237 -20.08 -2.87 4.08
C MET A 237 -21.01 -2.36 5.18
N LYS A 238 -21.72 -3.29 5.83
CA LYS A 238 -22.58 -3.05 6.98
C LYS A 238 -22.00 -3.73 8.20
N ALA A 239 -22.24 -3.16 9.38
CA ALA A 239 -21.69 -3.69 10.64
C ALA A 239 -22.03 -5.17 10.87
N HIS A 240 -23.23 -5.61 10.51
CA HIS A 240 -23.64 -7.01 10.66
C HIS A 240 -22.87 -8.00 9.75
N MET A 241 -22.26 -7.52 8.67
CA MET A 241 -21.51 -8.37 7.74
C MET A 241 -20.17 -8.86 8.29
N ILE A 242 -19.69 -8.25 9.38
CA ILE A 242 -18.45 -8.66 10.04
C ILE A 242 -18.53 -10.12 10.50
N ASN A 243 -19.71 -10.55 10.92
CA ASN A 243 -19.93 -11.88 11.45
C ASN A 243 -20.25 -12.93 10.37
N TRP A 244 -20.35 -12.52 9.10
CA TRP A 244 -20.60 -13.47 8.04
C TRP A 244 -19.42 -14.42 7.88
N PRO A 245 -19.68 -15.74 7.75
CA PRO A 245 -18.61 -16.69 7.49
C PRO A 245 -17.93 -16.35 6.16
N ILE A 246 -16.63 -16.46 6.14
CA ILE A 246 -15.87 -16.40 4.89
C ILE A 246 -16.13 -17.73 4.19
N ARG A 247 -16.92 -17.69 3.13
CA ARG A 247 -17.19 -18.85 2.27
C ARG A 247 -16.10 -19.00 1.23
#